data_a282dc0222d70b888e4e1837319e2b4a
#
_entry.id   a282dc0222d70b888e4e1837319e2b4a
#
_cell.length_a   1.000
_cell.length_b   1.000
_cell.length_c   1.000
_cell.angle_alpha   90.00
_cell.angle_beta   90.00
_cell.angle_gamma   90.00
#
_symmetry.space_group_name_H-M   'P 1'
#
loop_
_entity.id
_entity.type
_entity.pdbx_description
1 polymer ?
#
loop_
_entity_poly.entity_id
_entity_poly.type
_entity_poly.pdbx_seq_one_letter_code
_entity_poly.pdbx_strand_id
1 'polypeptide(L)'
;DYNDTVSLVQLAANKYTSIKVKKARGINKKIIIKGSVGFQPNILMSVEDGFRGTIILENVSLAGERGIPCIDIGKKCNVNLQIAGENELRTGGIRVPDSSVLTVVGDGNLTINLNSGKYFGIGNSLDEYHGELNFYQDGGIIINANGMKGIGIGSGLGGFINIKRGHYEFDMKGQEGACIGSVNGDSELLIEYCDM
;
A
#
# COMPACT_ATOMS: atom_id res chain seq x y z
N ASP A 1 -25.35 -4.91 1.64
CA ASP A 1 -23.93 -4.85 1.25
C ASP A 1 -23.80 -3.98 0.02
N TYR A 2 -23.31 -2.75 0.16
CA TYR A 2 -23.00 -1.90 -0.99
C TYR A 2 -21.59 -2.25 -1.48
N ASN A 3 -21.52 -2.98 -2.58
CA ASN A 3 -20.27 -3.21 -3.31
C ASN A 3 -20.15 -2.17 -4.42
N ASP A 4 -19.33 -1.15 -4.23
CA ASP A 4 -18.98 -0.22 -5.30
C ASP A 4 -17.83 -0.83 -6.13
N THR A 5 -18.03 -0.99 -7.42
CA THR A 5 -16.96 -1.42 -8.34
C THR A 5 -16.51 -0.22 -9.19
N VAL A 6 -15.20 0.03 -9.19
CA VAL A 6 -14.56 1.10 -9.95
C VAL A 6 -13.64 0.47 -11.01
N SER A 7 -13.86 0.78 -12.28
CA SER A 7 -13.02 0.33 -13.39
C SER A 7 -11.97 1.38 -13.76
N LEU A 8 -10.67 1.01 -13.65
CA LEU A 8 -9.57 1.89 -14.04
C LEU A 8 -9.59 2.20 -15.56
N VAL A 9 -10.04 1.23 -16.37
CA VAL A 9 -10.15 1.43 -17.83
C VAL A 9 -11.17 2.53 -18.14
N GLN A 10 -12.33 2.51 -17.47
CA GLN A 10 -13.36 3.55 -17.65
C GLN A 10 -12.90 4.91 -17.10
N LEU A 11 -12.23 4.93 -15.95
CA LEU A 11 -11.70 6.18 -15.40
C LEU A 11 -10.67 6.82 -16.32
N ALA A 12 -9.73 6.06 -16.86
CA ALA A 12 -8.72 6.55 -17.78
C ALA A 12 -9.35 7.03 -19.12
N ALA A 13 -10.32 6.28 -19.66
CA ALA A 13 -11.07 6.70 -20.86
C ALA A 13 -11.78 8.05 -20.66
N ASN A 14 -12.23 8.33 -19.42
CA ASN A 14 -12.84 9.61 -19.05
C ASN A 14 -11.82 10.63 -18.52
N LYS A 15 -10.51 10.37 -18.67
CA LYS A 15 -9.40 11.26 -18.27
C LYS A 15 -9.34 11.58 -16.75
N TYR A 16 -9.90 10.72 -15.92
CA TYR A 16 -9.71 10.85 -14.47
C TYR A 16 -8.30 10.41 -14.06
N THR A 17 -7.70 11.14 -13.15
CA THR A 17 -6.33 10.91 -12.64
C THR A 17 -6.29 10.48 -11.18
N SER A 18 -7.45 10.42 -10.51
CA SER A 18 -7.53 10.04 -9.10
C SER A 18 -8.83 9.34 -8.73
N ILE A 19 -8.73 8.49 -7.71
CA ILE A 19 -9.84 7.86 -7.02
C ILE A 19 -9.87 8.38 -5.59
N LYS A 20 -11.01 8.85 -5.11
CA LYS A 20 -11.22 9.18 -3.72
C LYS A 20 -12.21 8.22 -3.08
N VAL A 21 -11.70 7.36 -2.20
CA VAL A 21 -12.49 6.44 -1.39
C VAL A 21 -13.07 7.20 -0.20
N LYS A 22 -14.39 7.40 -0.17
CA LYS A 22 -15.08 8.12 0.89
C LYS A 22 -15.58 7.18 1.97
N LYS A 23 -15.51 7.61 3.23
CA LYS A 23 -16.13 6.89 4.35
C LYS A 23 -17.66 6.84 4.20
N ALA A 24 -18.28 5.79 4.71
CA ALA A 24 -19.72 5.68 4.85
C ALA A 24 -20.08 5.62 6.34
N ARG A 25 -21.19 6.25 6.74
CA ARG A 25 -21.64 6.21 8.14
C ARG A 25 -22.22 4.83 8.46
N GLY A 26 -21.71 4.20 9.52
CA GLY A 26 -22.31 3.02 10.15
C GLY A 26 -22.22 1.69 9.37
N ILE A 27 -21.42 1.62 8.31
CA ILE A 27 -21.31 0.42 7.46
C ILE A 27 -19.84 0.16 7.14
N ASN A 28 -19.40 -1.09 7.26
CA ASN A 28 -18.15 -1.55 6.67
C ASN A 28 -18.30 -1.55 5.15
N LYS A 29 -17.75 -0.53 4.51
CA LYS A 29 -17.84 -0.37 3.06
C LYS A 29 -16.89 -1.35 2.36
N LYS A 30 -17.38 -1.99 1.29
CA LYS A 30 -16.56 -2.80 0.38
C LYS A 30 -16.48 -2.11 -0.97
N ILE A 31 -15.25 -1.86 -1.44
CA ILE A 31 -14.98 -1.21 -2.71
C ILE A 31 -14.06 -2.12 -3.51
N ILE A 32 -14.39 -2.34 -4.77
CA ILE A 32 -13.58 -3.14 -5.69
C ILE A 32 -12.99 -2.19 -6.73
N ILE A 33 -11.68 -2.12 -6.81
CA ILE A 33 -10.95 -1.41 -7.86
C ILE A 33 -10.49 -2.47 -8.85
N LYS A 34 -11.00 -2.39 -10.08
CA LYS A 34 -10.65 -3.32 -11.16
C LYS A 34 -9.80 -2.64 -12.21
N GLY A 35 -8.65 -3.23 -12.45
CA GLY A 35 -7.79 -2.92 -13.58
C GLY A 35 -7.92 -3.96 -14.70
N SER A 36 -6.90 -3.99 -15.53
CA SER A 36 -6.70 -5.01 -16.56
C SER A 36 -5.21 -5.26 -16.68
N VAL A 37 -4.82 -6.51 -16.78
CA VAL A 37 -3.41 -6.91 -16.93
C VAL A 37 -2.76 -6.15 -18.10
N GLY A 38 -1.61 -5.53 -17.84
CA GLY A 38 -0.90 -4.72 -18.84
C GLY A 38 -1.46 -3.31 -19.08
N PHE A 39 -2.61 -2.95 -18.52
CA PHE A 39 -3.13 -1.59 -18.60
C PHE A 39 -2.57 -0.72 -17.47
N GLN A 40 -1.85 0.35 -17.83
CA GLN A 40 -1.05 1.15 -16.88
C GLN A 40 -1.47 2.64 -16.91
N PRO A 41 -2.62 3.01 -16.37
CA PRO A 41 -3.06 4.41 -16.30
C PRO A 41 -2.27 5.18 -15.23
N ASN A 42 -2.22 6.51 -15.37
CA ASN A 42 -1.69 7.40 -14.32
C ASN A 42 -2.84 7.84 -13.41
N ILE A 43 -3.18 6.98 -12.46
CA ILE A 43 -4.26 7.19 -11.50
C ILE A 43 -3.72 6.94 -10.10
N LEU A 44 -4.02 7.85 -9.17
CA LEU A 44 -3.74 7.75 -7.73
C LEU A 44 -5.00 7.38 -6.96
N MET A 45 -4.84 6.80 -5.79
CA MET A 45 -5.95 6.53 -4.88
C MET A 45 -5.72 7.20 -3.53
N SER A 46 -6.74 7.88 -3.01
CA SER A 46 -6.77 8.41 -1.66
C SER A 46 -7.96 7.86 -0.87
N VAL A 47 -7.76 7.61 0.42
CA VAL A 47 -8.78 7.12 1.35
C VAL A 47 -9.07 8.21 2.37
N GLU A 48 -10.35 8.61 2.49
CA GLU A 48 -10.79 9.68 3.39
C GLU A 48 -10.57 9.31 4.86
N ASP A 49 -10.21 10.29 5.69
CA ASP A 49 -10.03 10.14 7.14
C ASP A 49 -11.22 9.44 7.79
N GLY A 50 -10.91 8.47 8.64
CA GLY A 50 -11.91 7.68 9.37
C GLY A 50 -12.64 6.64 8.54
N PHE A 51 -12.16 6.29 7.36
CA PHE A 51 -12.70 5.18 6.57
C PHE A 51 -12.53 3.85 7.33
N ARG A 52 -13.56 3.01 7.30
CA ARG A 52 -13.55 1.64 7.82
C ARG A 52 -14.15 0.71 6.79
N GLY A 53 -13.40 -0.29 6.35
CA GLY A 53 -13.92 -1.22 5.35
C GLY A 53 -12.86 -1.94 4.55
N THR A 54 -13.32 -2.60 3.49
CA THR A 54 -12.47 -3.41 2.61
C THR A 54 -12.30 -2.72 1.26
N ILE A 55 -11.06 -2.64 0.81
CA ILE A 55 -10.70 -2.24 -0.55
C ILE A 55 -10.09 -3.46 -1.23
N ILE A 56 -10.63 -3.88 -2.35
CA ILE A 56 -10.10 -4.98 -3.16
C ILE A 56 -9.40 -4.39 -4.37
N LEU A 57 -8.14 -4.75 -4.56
CA LEU A 57 -7.39 -4.49 -5.79
C LEU A 57 -7.39 -5.74 -6.64
N GLU A 58 -7.93 -5.65 -7.86
CA GLU A 58 -8.02 -6.76 -8.81
C GLU A 58 -7.37 -6.37 -10.13
N ASN A 59 -6.14 -6.85 -10.39
CA ASN A 59 -5.33 -6.53 -11.57
C ASN A 59 -5.11 -5.01 -11.77
N VAL A 60 -4.80 -4.33 -10.68
CA VAL A 60 -4.71 -2.86 -10.62
C VAL A 60 -3.28 -2.40 -10.89
N SER A 61 -3.11 -1.41 -11.76
CA SER A 61 -1.86 -0.66 -11.88
C SER A 61 -2.11 0.81 -11.55
N LEU A 62 -1.41 1.35 -10.54
CA LEU A 62 -1.50 2.75 -10.13
C LEU A 62 -0.17 3.46 -10.34
N ALA A 63 -0.25 4.73 -10.71
CA ALA A 63 0.90 5.62 -10.76
C ALA A 63 0.47 7.07 -10.61
N GLY A 64 1.40 7.88 -10.15
CA GLY A 64 1.23 9.32 -10.04
C GLY A 64 2.55 10.05 -10.18
N GLU A 65 2.64 11.23 -9.63
CA GLU A 65 3.86 12.03 -9.61
C GLU A 65 4.91 11.39 -8.69
N ARG A 66 6.16 11.63 -9.03
CA ARG A 66 7.29 11.17 -8.22
C ARG A 66 7.21 11.74 -6.81
N GLY A 67 7.28 10.87 -5.81
CA GLY A 67 7.26 11.28 -4.42
C GLY A 67 5.89 11.30 -3.76
N ILE A 68 4.88 10.96 -4.50
CA ILE A 68 3.52 10.83 -3.97
C ILE A 68 3.18 9.36 -3.87
N PRO A 69 2.63 8.87 -2.72
CA PRO A 69 2.18 7.50 -2.62
C PRO A 69 1.08 7.20 -3.66
N CYS A 70 1.12 6.02 -4.26
CA CYS A 70 0.06 5.59 -5.18
C CYS A 70 -1.27 5.37 -4.44
N ILE A 71 -1.17 4.96 -3.16
CA ILE A 71 -2.32 4.82 -2.27
C ILE A 71 -2.04 5.62 -1.00
N ASP A 72 -2.85 6.65 -0.77
CA ASP A 72 -2.75 7.53 0.39
C ASP A 72 -3.90 7.25 1.36
N ILE A 73 -3.63 6.54 2.46
CA ILE A 73 -4.61 6.28 3.51
C ILE A 73 -4.67 7.48 4.44
N GLY A 74 -5.88 7.97 4.70
CA GLY A 74 -6.14 9.05 5.63
C GLY A 74 -5.94 8.65 7.09
N LYS A 75 -6.08 9.62 8.01
CA LYS A 75 -5.96 9.40 9.45
C LYS A 75 -7.16 8.64 10.03
N LYS A 76 -6.93 7.88 11.10
CA LYS A 76 -7.96 7.13 11.85
C LYS A 76 -8.75 6.14 10.98
N CYS A 77 -8.12 5.64 9.93
CA CYS A 77 -8.66 4.62 9.06
C CYS A 77 -8.45 3.21 9.64
N ASN A 78 -9.34 2.29 9.26
CA ASN A 78 -9.14 0.85 9.43
C ASN A 78 -9.47 0.19 8.09
N VAL A 79 -8.41 -0.11 7.33
CA VAL A 79 -8.50 -0.59 5.95
C VAL A 79 -8.10 -2.05 5.90
N ASN A 80 -9.01 -2.89 5.41
CA ASN A 80 -8.70 -4.23 4.96
C ASN A 80 -8.42 -4.19 3.45
N LEU A 81 -7.15 -4.29 3.05
CA LEU A 81 -6.71 -4.27 1.66
C LEU A 81 -6.57 -5.70 1.15
N GLN A 82 -7.50 -6.11 0.32
CA GLN A 82 -7.48 -7.43 -0.30
C GLN A 82 -6.78 -7.34 -1.66
N ILE A 83 -5.75 -8.15 -1.86
CA ILE A 83 -5.00 -8.26 -3.10
C ILE A 83 -5.50 -9.48 -3.87
N ALA A 84 -5.93 -9.28 -5.11
CA ALA A 84 -6.40 -10.32 -6.02
C ALA A 84 -5.76 -10.15 -7.41
N GLY A 85 -5.22 -11.23 -7.96
CA GLY A 85 -4.51 -11.19 -9.23
C GLY A 85 -3.20 -10.41 -9.16
N GLU A 86 -2.80 -9.77 -10.26
CA GLU A 86 -1.52 -9.07 -10.41
C GLU A 86 -1.70 -7.56 -10.24
N ASN A 87 -1.08 -6.98 -9.20
CA ASN A 87 -1.21 -5.57 -8.91
C ASN A 87 0.15 -4.87 -8.88
N GLU A 88 0.21 -3.63 -9.33
CA GLU A 88 1.43 -2.85 -9.41
C GLU A 88 1.23 -1.40 -8.98
N LEU A 89 2.11 -0.91 -8.10
CA LEU A 89 2.26 0.50 -7.77
C LEU A 89 3.58 1.00 -8.40
N ARG A 90 3.47 1.81 -9.47
CA ARG A 90 4.61 2.08 -10.37
C ARG A 90 5.51 3.26 -9.95
N THR A 91 5.06 4.14 -9.07
CA THR A 91 5.79 5.39 -8.77
C THR A 91 5.93 5.69 -7.29
N GLY A 92 5.20 4.99 -6.43
CA GLY A 92 5.17 5.20 -4.99
C GLY A 92 4.42 4.08 -4.29
N GLY A 93 4.49 4.04 -2.97
CA GLY A 93 3.91 2.99 -2.16
C GLY A 93 2.53 3.29 -1.59
N ILE A 94 2.26 2.71 -0.43
CA ILE A 94 1.03 2.87 0.36
C ILE A 94 1.36 3.65 1.62
N ARG A 95 0.82 4.86 1.77
CA ARG A 95 0.96 5.64 3.00
C ARG A 95 -0.07 5.20 4.04
N VAL A 96 0.42 4.92 5.25
CA VAL A 96 -0.39 4.53 6.41
C VAL A 96 0.02 5.39 7.59
N PRO A 97 -0.69 6.47 7.93
CA PRO A 97 -0.31 7.35 9.04
C PRO A 97 -0.50 6.65 10.40
N ASP A 98 0.18 7.14 11.42
CA ASP A 98 0.29 6.59 12.78
C ASP A 98 -1.03 6.22 13.47
N SER A 99 -2.09 6.92 13.16
CA SER A 99 -3.43 6.71 13.74
C SER A 99 -4.29 5.70 12.99
N SER A 100 -3.74 5.02 11.98
CA SER A 100 -4.49 4.14 11.08
C SER A 100 -4.01 2.69 11.16
N VAL A 101 -4.87 1.78 10.77
CA VAL A 101 -4.59 0.35 10.67
C VAL A 101 -4.77 -0.09 9.23
N LEU A 102 -3.76 -0.75 8.68
CA LEU A 102 -3.81 -1.44 7.41
C LEU A 102 -3.66 -2.93 7.64
N THR A 103 -4.61 -3.71 7.16
CA THR A 103 -4.52 -5.18 7.11
C THR A 103 -4.50 -5.62 5.65
N VAL A 104 -3.42 -6.26 5.22
CA VAL A 104 -3.26 -6.79 3.86
C VAL A 104 -3.59 -8.26 3.87
N VAL A 105 -4.49 -8.68 2.97
CA VAL A 105 -4.98 -10.05 2.82
C VAL A 105 -5.10 -10.42 1.34
N GLY A 106 -5.36 -11.71 1.05
CA GLY A 106 -5.60 -12.20 -0.31
C GLY A 106 -4.51 -13.14 -0.80
N ASP A 107 -4.68 -13.61 -2.02
CA ASP A 107 -3.81 -14.59 -2.69
C ASP A 107 -3.12 -14.01 -3.94
N GLY A 108 -3.40 -12.76 -4.28
CA GLY A 108 -2.78 -12.06 -5.39
C GLY A 108 -1.41 -11.49 -5.07
N ASN A 109 -0.73 -10.97 -6.09
CA ASN A 109 0.59 -10.36 -5.99
C ASN A 109 0.51 -8.83 -6.01
N LEU A 110 1.42 -8.18 -5.28
CA LEU A 110 1.57 -6.74 -5.27
C LEU A 110 3.04 -6.37 -5.48
N THR A 111 3.34 -5.76 -6.63
CA THR A 111 4.67 -5.19 -6.92
C THR A 111 4.64 -3.68 -6.66
N ILE A 112 5.59 -3.19 -5.88
CA ILE A 112 5.76 -1.77 -5.58
C ILE A 112 7.10 -1.31 -6.12
N ASN A 113 7.08 -0.37 -7.06
CA ASN A 113 8.27 0.23 -7.65
C ASN A 113 8.46 1.67 -7.12
N LEU A 114 9.51 1.87 -6.33
CA LEU A 114 9.85 3.17 -5.75
C LEU A 114 10.93 3.85 -6.60
N ASN A 115 10.56 4.89 -7.31
CA ASN A 115 11.46 5.58 -8.26
C ASN A 115 12.36 6.64 -7.63
N SER A 116 12.41 6.76 -6.30
CA SER A 116 13.29 7.69 -5.62
C SER A 116 13.60 7.31 -4.17
N GLY A 117 14.74 7.75 -3.70
CA GLY A 117 15.40 7.29 -2.49
C GLY A 117 14.92 7.87 -1.16
N LYS A 118 13.72 8.39 -1.06
CA LYS A 118 13.15 8.90 0.20
C LYS A 118 11.79 8.28 0.53
N TYR A 119 11.43 7.19 -0.13
CA TYR A 119 10.08 6.67 -0.07
C TYR A 119 10.04 5.30 0.58
N PHE A 120 8.85 4.97 1.02
CA PHE A 120 8.46 3.72 1.66
C PHE A 120 7.58 2.91 0.69
N GLY A 121 7.69 1.61 0.76
CA GLY A 121 6.79 0.70 0.04
C GLY A 121 5.42 0.67 0.71
N ILE A 122 5.35 0.23 1.97
CA ILE A 122 4.12 0.24 2.77
C ILE A 122 4.46 0.81 4.15
N GLY A 123 3.87 1.97 4.49
CA GLY A 123 4.14 2.60 5.79
C GLY A 123 4.05 4.12 5.77
N ASN A 124 5.10 4.82 6.18
CA ASN A 124 5.12 6.28 6.20
C ASN A 124 6.53 6.83 5.95
N SER A 125 6.66 8.16 5.91
CA SER A 125 7.90 8.86 5.59
C SER A 125 9.00 8.72 6.65
N LEU A 126 10.21 9.22 6.34
CA LEU A 126 11.39 9.10 7.19
C LEU A 126 11.25 9.84 8.53
N ASP A 127 10.43 10.88 8.59
CA ASP A 127 10.27 11.74 9.76
C ASP A 127 8.92 11.51 10.48
N GLU A 128 8.27 10.38 10.19
CA GLU A 128 6.94 10.05 10.73
C GLU A 128 6.87 8.62 11.25
N TYR A 129 5.95 8.39 12.20
CA TYR A 129 5.53 7.04 12.57
C TYR A 129 4.53 6.52 11.55
N HIS A 130 4.56 5.22 11.28
CA HIS A 130 3.48 4.55 10.57
C HIS A 130 2.42 4.03 11.54
N GLY A 131 1.25 3.73 11.02
CA GLY A 131 0.18 3.06 11.75
C GLY A 131 0.45 1.58 11.95
N GLU A 132 -0.53 0.87 12.44
CA GLU A 132 -0.46 -0.59 12.58
C GLU A 132 -0.52 -1.25 11.20
N LEU A 133 0.46 -2.09 10.88
CA LEU A 133 0.59 -2.82 9.63
C LEU A 133 0.47 -4.32 9.88
N ASN A 134 -0.58 -4.93 9.35
CA ASN A 134 -0.86 -6.36 9.49
C ASN A 134 -0.87 -7.05 8.13
N PHE A 135 -0.14 -8.15 8.00
CA PHE A 135 -0.03 -8.91 6.76
C PHE A 135 -0.46 -10.37 6.99
N TYR A 136 -1.56 -10.76 6.37
CA TYR A 136 -2.17 -12.09 6.44
C TYR A 136 -2.47 -12.63 5.04
N GLN A 137 -1.65 -12.24 4.06
CA GLN A 137 -1.86 -12.66 2.69
C GLN A 137 -1.18 -13.99 2.37
N ASP A 138 -1.67 -14.69 1.36
CA ASP A 138 -1.11 -15.93 0.84
C ASP A 138 -0.31 -15.73 -0.46
N GLY A 139 -0.41 -14.55 -1.08
CA GLY A 139 0.36 -14.16 -2.27
C GLY A 139 1.67 -13.46 -1.96
N GLY A 140 2.26 -12.80 -2.99
CA GLY A 140 3.55 -12.13 -2.90
C GLY A 140 3.46 -10.61 -2.76
N ILE A 141 4.40 -10.02 -1.99
CA ILE A 141 4.71 -8.59 -2.01
C ILE A 141 6.15 -8.41 -2.45
N ILE A 142 6.36 -7.72 -3.56
CA ILE A 142 7.68 -7.41 -4.12
C ILE A 142 7.88 -5.91 -4.04
N ILE A 143 8.96 -5.45 -3.38
CA ILE A 143 9.27 -4.03 -3.24
C ILE A 143 10.63 -3.73 -3.86
N ASN A 144 10.63 -2.93 -4.92
CA ASN A 144 11.81 -2.49 -5.63
C ASN A 144 12.09 -1.02 -5.31
N ALA A 145 13.21 -0.71 -4.67
CA ALA A 145 13.60 0.64 -4.35
C ALA A 145 14.97 0.98 -4.95
N ASN A 146 14.97 1.90 -5.90
CA ASN A 146 16.19 2.42 -6.53
C ASN A 146 16.48 3.82 -5.97
N GLY A 147 17.23 3.94 -4.86
CA GLY A 147 17.53 5.24 -4.30
C GLY A 147 18.35 5.20 -3.03
N MET A 148 18.81 6.37 -2.55
CA MET A 148 19.76 6.44 -1.44
C MET A 148 19.18 6.05 -0.08
N LYS A 149 17.89 6.26 0.14
CA LYS A 149 17.20 5.95 1.40
C LYS A 149 15.83 5.39 1.08
N GLY A 150 15.62 4.12 1.32
CA GLY A 150 14.35 3.46 1.07
C GLY A 150 13.93 2.60 2.25
N ILE A 151 12.64 2.53 2.51
CA ILE A 151 12.04 1.62 3.48
C ILE A 151 11.05 0.74 2.73
N GLY A 152 11.21 -0.57 2.81
CA GLY A 152 10.29 -1.51 2.19
C GLY A 152 8.94 -1.48 2.92
N ILE A 153 8.89 -2.00 4.13
CA ILE A 153 7.71 -1.97 5.01
C ILE A 153 8.09 -1.27 6.31
N GLY A 154 7.45 -0.15 6.63
CA GLY A 154 7.73 0.62 7.85
C GLY A 154 7.82 2.13 7.63
N SER A 155 8.58 2.82 8.48
CA SER A 155 8.80 4.27 8.40
C SER A 155 10.09 4.69 9.10
N GLY A 156 10.45 5.97 9.01
CA GLY A 156 11.68 6.44 9.66
C GLY A 156 11.64 6.37 11.17
N LEU A 157 10.52 6.69 11.80
CA LEU A 157 10.37 6.67 13.27
C LEU A 157 9.83 5.36 13.84
N GLY A 158 9.31 4.46 12.99
CA GLY A 158 8.85 3.13 13.41
C GLY A 158 7.34 3.01 13.58
N GLY A 159 6.93 1.97 14.28
CA GLY A 159 5.55 1.58 14.55
C GLY A 159 5.43 0.07 14.72
N PHE A 160 4.20 -0.46 14.68
CA PHE A 160 3.94 -1.89 14.84
C PHE A 160 3.74 -2.58 13.50
N ILE A 161 4.50 -3.65 13.25
CA ILE A 161 4.43 -4.47 12.03
C ILE A 161 4.23 -5.93 12.42
N ASN A 162 3.19 -6.54 11.88
CA ASN A 162 2.82 -7.93 12.13
C ASN A 162 2.70 -8.68 10.81
N ILE A 163 3.63 -9.58 10.53
CA ILE A 163 3.65 -10.42 9.33
C ILE A 163 3.42 -11.86 9.74
N LYS A 164 2.23 -12.37 9.43
CA LYS A 164 1.82 -13.73 9.81
C LYS A 164 2.11 -14.77 8.74
N ARG A 165 2.07 -14.37 7.46
CA ARG A 165 2.30 -15.24 6.32
C ARG A 165 2.48 -14.45 5.03
N GLY A 166 2.93 -15.09 3.97
CA GLY A 166 3.13 -14.53 2.64
C GLY A 166 4.56 -14.69 2.16
N HIS A 167 4.76 -14.34 0.90
CA HIS A 167 6.07 -14.27 0.27
C HIS A 167 6.48 -12.82 0.11
N TYR A 168 7.71 -12.46 0.54
CA TYR A 168 8.20 -11.08 0.53
C TYR A 168 9.56 -11.01 -0.14
N GLU A 169 9.67 -10.18 -1.17
CA GLU A 169 10.93 -9.89 -1.86
C GLU A 169 11.26 -8.40 -1.79
N PHE A 170 12.52 -8.09 -1.50
CA PHE A 170 13.01 -6.72 -1.41
C PHE A 170 14.25 -6.54 -2.28
N ASP A 171 14.15 -5.74 -3.36
CA ASP A 171 15.31 -5.27 -4.12
C ASP A 171 15.60 -3.81 -3.74
N MET A 172 16.37 -3.63 -2.66
CA MET A 172 16.66 -2.32 -2.07
C MET A 172 18.06 -1.87 -2.49
N LYS A 173 18.17 -1.09 -3.57
CA LYS A 173 19.43 -0.56 -4.08
C LYS A 173 19.71 0.83 -3.52
N GLY A 174 20.19 0.92 -2.29
CA GLY A 174 20.46 2.18 -1.61
C GLY A 174 21.66 2.10 -0.66
N GLN A 175 22.12 3.27 -0.19
CA GLN A 175 23.18 3.37 0.79
C GLN A 175 22.67 3.25 2.24
N GLU A 176 21.43 3.65 2.47
CA GLU A 176 20.76 3.63 3.77
C GLU A 176 19.32 3.22 3.57
N GLY A 177 18.82 2.30 4.40
CA GLY A 177 17.43 1.86 4.31
C GLY A 177 17.15 0.64 5.18
N ALA A 178 15.90 0.24 5.18
CA ALA A 178 15.44 -0.98 5.84
C ALA A 178 14.47 -1.72 4.92
N CYS A 179 14.64 -3.04 4.79
CA CYS A 179 13.62 -3.85 4.12
C CYS A 179 12.32 -3.84 4.93
N ILE A 180 12.42 -4.07 6.24
CA ILE A 180 11.30 -4.05 7.17
C ILE A 180 11.74 -3.33 8.45
N GLY A 181 10.91 -2.44 9.00
CA GLY A 181 11.16 -1.75 10.26
C GLY A 181 11.38 -0.25 10.12
N SER A 182 12.36 0.28 10.85
CA SER A 182 12.65 1.72 10.92
C SER A 182 14.13 2.03 10.67
N VAL A 183 14.40 3.27 10.30
CA VAL A 183 15.78 3.76 10.07
C VAL A 183 16.27 4.60 11.24
N ASN A 184 15.42 5.41 11.85
CA ASN A 184 15.78 6.39 12.88
C ASN A 184 15.07 6.15 14.23
N GLY A 185 14.19 5.18 14.34
CA GLY A 185 13.38 4.91 15.53
C GLY A 185 13.20 3.43 15.79
N ASP A 186 12.31 3.09 16.68
CA ASP A 186 12.04 1.72 17.11
C ASP A 186 10.78 1.18 16.43
N SER A 187 10.88 -0.02 15.88
CA SER A 187 9.73 -0.77 15.37
C SER A 187 9.51 -2.03 16.19
N GLU A 188 8.27 -2.29 16.56
CA GLU A 188 7.87 -3.59 17.06
C GLU A 188 7.52 -4.49 15.88
N LEU A 189 8.22 -5.61 15.73
CA LEU A 189 8.12 -6.51 14.60
C LEU A 189 7.79 -7.92 15.05
N LEU A 190 6.66 -8.45 14.60
CA LEU A 190 6.28 -9.84 14.75
C LEU A 190 6.23 -10.50 13.38
N ILE A 191 7.04 -11.53 13.17
CA ILE A 191 7.10 -12.30 11.91
C ILE A 191 6.85 -13.77 12.21
N GLU A 192 5.89 -14.39 11.53
CA GLU A 192 5.56 -15.80 11.63
C GLU A 192 5.35 -16.36 10.21
N TYR A 193 5.66 -17.62 9.96
CA TYR A 193 5.32 -18.40 8.76
C TYR A 193 5.33 -17.67 7.42
N CYS A 194 6.41 -16.95 7.10
CA CYS A 194 6.57 -16.24 5.82
C CYS A 194 7.90 -16.57 5.15
N ASP A 195 7.93 -16.48 3.82
CA ASP A 195 9.13 -16.55 3.00
C ASP A 195 9.64 -15.13 2.69
N MET A 196 10.96 -14.90 2.85
CA MET A 196 11.62 -13.62 2.59
C MET A 196 12.87 -13.79 1.73
#